data_004d10e5bb3ba3dc8b36103b6e90e743
#
_entry.id   004d10e5bb3ba3dc8b36103b6e90e743
#
_cell.length_a   1.000
_cell.length_b   1.000
_cell.length_c   1.000
_cell.angle_alpha   90.00
_cell.angle_beta   90.00
_cell.angle_gamma   90.00
#
_symmetry.space_group_name_H-M   'P 1'
#
loop_
_entity.id
_entity.type
_entity.pdbx_description
1 polymer ?
#
loop_
_entity_poly.entity_id
_entity_poly.type
_entity_poly.pdbx_seq_one_letter_code
_entity_poly.pdbx_strand_id
1 'polypeptide(L)'
;MDGLVDDIILLDGATAPQQLDVSVGGGSMIAYTGPAPDKETENEDGVAAIPYGPDAVVLVVADGAGGLPAGRRASQTAIQALRESLHGAMNETLMLRTAILDGIDAANQAVLALANGSATTMTVVTIEALILRTYQIGDSEAMVVGQRGRIKSQTMAHSPTGFAVEAGFLDQRAALHHEERHLVSNFIGTIDMRIDLGAEIKLSPRDTVLLASDGLTDNIHIHEITEIVRKGPLSRAIDAMTGLAKRRMTSETLHQPSKPDDLSVILYRKAYRNIRG
;
A
#
# COMPACT_ATOMS: atom_id res chain seq x y z
N MET A 1 3.91 -9.24 30.97
CA MET A 1 2.50 -9.19 30.49
C MET A 1 2.54 -8.36 29.22
N ASP A 2 2.85 -9.03 28.12
CA ASP A 2 2.90 -8.38 26.81
C ASP A 2 1.46 -8.32 26.31
N GLY A 3 0.90 -7.11 26.25
CA GLY A 3 -0.38 -6.89 25.61
C GLY A 3 -0.27 -7.28 24.14
N LEU A 4 -0.91 -8.36 23.76
CA LEU A 4 -1.19 -8.68 22.37
C LEU A 4 -1.97 -7.50 21.82
N VAL A 5 -1.40 -6.78 20.88
CA VAL A 5 -2.11 -5.75 20.13
C VAL A 5 -3.06 -6.50 19.17
N ASP A 6 -4.26 -6.84 19.67
CA ASP A 6 -5.35 -7.38 18.86
C ASP A 6 -6.06 -6.29 18.03
N ASP A 7 -5.57 -5.05 18.13
CA ASP A 7 -6.18 -3.91 17.46
C ASP A 7 -5.56 -3.62 16.11
N ILE A 8 -6.43 -3.37 15.15
CA ILE A 8 -6.05 -2.79 13.86
C ILE A 8 -5.31 -1.48 14.08
N ILE A 9 -4.22 -1.31 13.35
CA ILE A 9 -3.56 -0.02 13.17
C ILE A 9 -4.16 0.60 11.91
N LEU A 10 -4.92 1.66 12.07
CA LEU A 10 -5.54 2.41 10.98
C LEU A 10 -5.04 3.86 11.02
N LEU A 11 -4.50 4.33 9.90
CA LEU A 11 -4.15 5.73 9.68
C LEU A 11 -4.96 6.24 8.50
N ASP A 12 -5.59 7.38 8.66
CA ASP A 12 -6.35 8.06 7.60
C ASP A 12 -5.84 9.47 7.29
N GLY A 13 -5.00 10.03 8.17
CA GLY A 13 -4.32 11.31 7.97
C GLY A 13 -5.21 12.44 7.47
N ALA A 14 -6.49 12.47 7.88
CA ALA A 14 -7.56 13.24 7.28
C ALA A 14 -7.19 14.69 6.89
N THR A 15 -6.78 15.49 7.88
CA THR A 15 -6.45 16.92 7.67
C THR A 15 -4.99 17.24 8.00
N ALA A 16 -4.27 16.29 8.54
CA ALA A 16 -2.85 16.43 8.89
C ALA A 16 -2.13 15.10 8.74
N PRO A 17 -0.85 15.12 8.35
CA PRO A 17 -0.06 13.92 8.22
C PRO A 17 -0.01 13.12 9.54
N GLN A 18 -0.12 11.81 9.41
CA GLN A 18 0.06 10.85 10.51
C GLN A 18 1.22 9.92 10.20
N GLN A 19 2.04 9.63 11.19
CA GLN A 19 3.11 8.65 11.11
C GLN A 19 3.10 7.77 12.36
N LEU A 20 3.30 6.47 12.17
CA LEU A 20 3.33 5.50 13.25
C LEU A 20 4.48 4.51 13.06
N ASP A 21 5.24 4.27 14.12
CA ASP A 21 6.31 3.25 14.20
C ASP A 21 5.90 2.21 15.22
N VAL A 22 5.79 0.94 14.82
CA VAL A 22 5.22 -0.12 15.66
C VAL A 22 5.76 -1.50 15.27
N SER A 23 5.72 -2.43 16.23
CA SER A 23 5.98 -3.84 16.00
C SER A 23 4.67 -4.60 15.79
N VAL A 24 4.51 -5.27 14.65
CA VAL A 24 3.31 -6.03 14.30
C VAL A 24 3.69 -7.27 13.49
N GLY A 25 2.94 -8.36 13.64
CA GLY A 25 3.16 -9.59 12.87
C GLY A 25 4.60 -10.12 12.97
N GLY A 26 5.27 -9.94 14.11
CA GLY A 26 6.65 -10.36 14.32
C GLY A 26 7.69 -9.59 13.49
N GLY A 27 7.42 -8.34 13.14
CA GLY A 27 8.32 -7.42 12.43
C GLY A 27 8.20 -6.00 12.91
N SER A 28 9.02 -5.11 12.34
CA SER A 28 8.92 -3.66 12.54
C SER A 28 8.25 -3.02 11.34
N MET A 29 7.27 -2.19 11.59
CA MET A 29 6.55 -1.42 10.59
C MET A 29 6.64 0.07 10.89
N ILE A 30 6.80 0.87 9.87
CA ILE A 30 6.54 2.30 9.92
C ILE A 30 5.58 2.67 8.80
N ALA A 31 4.57 3.44 9.11
CA ALA A 31 3.56 3.89 8.16
C ALA A 31 3.42 5.41 8.21
N TYR A 32 3.12 5.99 7.08
CA TYR A 32 2.82 7.41 6.90
C TYR A 32 1.62 7.56 5.98
N THR A 33 0.73 8.50 6.30
CA THR A 33 -0.32 8.98 5.40
C THR A 33 -0.58 10.46 5.65
N GLY A 34 -0.91 11.19 4.61
CA GLY A 34 -1.26 12.60 4.73
C GLY A 34 -1.70 13.22 3.40
N PRO A 35 -2.43 14.34 3.47
CA PRO A 35 -2.93 15.00 2.28
C PRO A 35 -1.80 15.57 1.41
N ALA A 36 -2.12 15.79 0.15
CA ALA A 36 -1.27 16.51 -0.78
C ALA A 36 -0.87 17.89 -0.20
N PRO A 37 0.32 18.42 -0.54
CA PRO A 37 0.65 19.79 -0.19
C PRO A 37 -0.41 20.77 -0.72
N ASP A 38 -0.79 21.73 0.13
CA ASP A 38 -1.77 22.78 -0.19
C ASP A 38 -3.18 22.28 -0.54
N LYS A 39 -3.49 21.00 -0.31
CA LYS A 39 -4.84 20.43 -0.47
C LYS A 39 -5.74 20.97 0.66
N GLU A 40 -6.83 21.64 0.29
CA GLU A 40 -7.83 22.17 1.24
C GLU A 40 -8.82 21.08 1.73
N THR A 41 -8.78 19.93 1.10
CA THR A 41 -9.70 18.83 1.35
C THR A 41 -9.03 17.73 2.15
N GLU A 42 -9.84 16.82 2.68
CA GLU A 42 -9.32 15.69 3.43
C GLU A 42 -8.51 14.74 2.55
N ASN A 43 -7.54 14.07 3.16
CA ASN A 43 -6.83 12.94 2.56
C ASN A 43 -7.81 11.81 2.20
N GLU A 44 -7.72 11.30 0.99
CA GLU A 44 -8.58 10.23 0.48
C GLU A 44 -7.94 8.84 0.63
N ASP A 45 -6.66 8.79 0.96
CA ASP A 45 -5.95 7.55 1.24
C ASP A 45 -6.29 6.95 2.61
N GLY A 46 -6.09 5.65 2.71
CA GLY A 46 -6.14 4.91 3.96
C GLY A 46 -5.01 3.89 4.05
N VAL A 47 -4.47 3.73 5.26
CA VAL A 47 -3.40 2.77 5.55
C VAL A 47 -3.80 1.91 6.73
N ALA A 48 -3.65 0.59 6.61
CA ALA A 48 -3.94 -0.32 7.70
C ALA A 48 -2.90 -1.43 7.87
N ALA A 49 -2.71 -1.86 9.11
CA ALA A 49 -2.04 -3.10 9.44
C ALA A 49 -2.94 -3.91 10.37
N ILE A 50 -3.30 -5.11 9.93
CA ILE A 50 -4.26 -5.99 10.61
C ILE A 50 -3.50 -7.24 11.04
N PRO A 51 -3.27 -7.47 12.33
CA PRO A 51 -2.73 -8.74 12.80
C PRO A 51 -3.67 -9.90 12.43
N TYR A 52 -3.10 -11.04 12.06
CA TYR A 52 -3.87 -12.26 11.79
C TYR A 52 -3.20 -13.44 12.51
N GLY A 53 -3.61 -13.67 13.75
CA GLY A 53 -2.93 -14.60 14.64
C GLY A 53 -1.52 -14.13 15.06
N PRO A 54 -0.70 -15.01 15.63
CA PRO A 54 0.54 -14.61 16.32
C PRO A 54 1.70 -14.21 15.39
N ASP A 55 1.73 -14.74 14.16
CA ASP A 55 2.90 -14.63 13.26
C ASP A 55 2.56 -14.07 11.87
N ALA A 56 1.31 -13.63 11.66
CA ALA A 56 0.88 -13.06 10.39
C ALA A 56 0.40 -11.61 10.55
N VAL A 57 0.53 -10.85 9.49
CA VAL A 57 0.04 -9.48 9.35
C VAL A 57 -0.46 -9.23 7.94
N VAL A 58 -1.53 -8.48 7.84
CA VAL A 58 -2.09 -7.95 6.60
C VAL A 58 -1.81 -6.46 6.55
N LEU A 59 -1.06 -6.01 5.57
CA LEU A 59 -0.76 -4.60 5.31
C LEU A 59 -1.62 -4.12 4.14
N VAL A 60 -2.21 -2.93 4.27
CA VAL A 60 -3.14 -2.39 3.28
C VAL A 60 -2.84 -0.93 3.00
N VAL A 61 -2.81 -0.57 1.74
CA VAL A 61 -2.92 0.82 1.25
C VAL A 61 -4.13 0.88 0.32
N ALA A 62 -4.97 1.87 0.52
CA ALA A 62 -6.14 2.14 -0.31
C ALA A 62 -6.16 3.64 -0.66
N ASP A 63 -6.27 3.96 -1.93
CA ASP A 63 -6.33 5.29 -2.48
C ASP A 63 -7.73 5.54 -3.03
N GLY A 64 -8.41 6.53 -2.47
CA GLY A 64 -9.81 6.80 -2.76
C GLY A 64 -10.00 7.64 -4.01
N ALA A 65 -10.74 7.12 -4.99
CA ALA A 65 -11.10 7.80 -6.21
C ALA A 65 -12.57 8.27 -6.20
N GLY A 66 -12.86 9.37 -6.91
CA GLY A 66 -14.23 9.83 -7.10
C GLY A 66 -14.51 11.27 -6.64
N GLY A 67 -13.47 11.98 -6.24
CA GLY A 67 -13.59 13.37 -5.77
C GLY A 67 -14.30 13.49 -4.42
N LEU A 68 -14.15 14.63 -3.80
CA LEU A 68 -14.59 14.98 -2.45
C LEU A 68 -16.06 14.70 -2.12
N PRO A 69 -16.38 14.23 -0.98
CA PRO A 69 -15.74 13.42 0.06
C PRO A 69 -15.85 11.91 -0.21
N ALA A 70 -16.12 11.56 -1.45
CA ALA A 70 -16.50 10.21 -1.86
C ALA A 70 -15.31 9.24 -1.83
N GLY A 71 -14.12 9.68 -2.25
CA GLY A 71 -12.90 8.87 -2.29
C GLY A 71 -12.49 8.40 -0.90
N ARG A 72 -12.39 9.32 0.06
CA ARG A 72 -12.07 8.99 1.45
C ARG A 72 -13.06 7.97 2.05
N ARG A 73 -14.35 8.18 1.79
CA ARG A 73 -15.36 7.26 2.29
C ARG A 73 -15.21 5.87 1.68
N ALA A 74 -14.83 5.78 0.39
CA ALA A 74 -14.59 4.52 -0.27
C ALA A 74 -13.39 3.77 0.33
N SER A 75 -12.23 4.44 0.49
CA SER A 75 -11.03 3.81 1.06
C SER A 75 -11.26 3.33 2.49
N GLN A 76 -11.90 4.15 3.33
CA GLN A 76 -12.23 3.77 4.70
C GLN A 76 -13.24 2.62 4.77
N THR A 77 -14.31 2.65 3.95
CA THR A 77 -15.31 1.59 3.90
C THR A 77 -14.68 0.27 3.46
N ALA A 78 -13.81 0.31 2.44
CA ALA A 78 -13.13 -0.88 1.94
C ALA A 78 -12.21 -1.50 3.01
N ILE A 79 -11.38 -0.69 3.67
CA ILE A 79 -10.49 -1.16 4.74
C ILE A 79 -11.29 -1.72 5.92
N GLN A 80 -12.37 -1.06 6.31
CA GLN A 80 -13.22 -1.50 7.40
C GLN A 80 -13.90 -2.84 7.10
N ALA A 81 -14.45 -3.01 5.90
CA ALA A 81 -15.09 -4.26 5.48
C ALA A 81 -14.08 -5.42 5.40
N LEU A 82 -12.89 -5.18 4.85
CA LEU A 82 -11.80 -6.15 4.88
C LEU A 82 -11.44 -6.56 6.31
N ARG A 83 -11.29 -5.60 7.22
CA ARG A 83 -11.00 -5.85 8.63
C ARG A 83 -12.07 -6.73 9.28
N GLU A 84 -13.34 -6.38 9.12
CA GLU A 84 -14.46 -7.13 9.71
C GLU A 84 -14.51 -8.57 9.21
N SER A 85 -14.30 -8.77 7.92
CA SER A 85 -14.21 -10.10 7.32
C SER A 85 -13.04 -10.90 7.89
N LEU A 86 -11.85 -10.30 7.99
CA LEU A 86 -10.67 -10.95 8.57
C LEU A 86 -10.87 -11.32 10.04
N HIS A 87 -11.52 -10.45 10.81
CA HIS A 87 -11.84 -10.74 12.22
C HIS A 87 -12.80 -11.92 12.35
N GLY A 88 -13.82 -11.99 11.51
CA GLY A 88 -14.72 -13.15 11.43
C GLY A 88 -13.97 -14.43 11.06
N ALA A 89 -13.12 -14.37 10.03
CA ALA A 89 -12.33 -15.50 9.56
C ALA A 89 -11.35 -16.05 10.61
N MET A 90 -10.74 -15.18 11.45
CA MET A 90 -9.89 -15.62 12.56
C MET A 90 -10.66 -16.45 13.58
N ASN A 91 -11.90 -16.06 13.90
CA ASN A 91 -12.75 -16.81 14.82
C ASN A 91 -13.12 -18.20 14.28
N GLU A 92 -13.20 -18.33 12.96
CA GLU A 92 -13.50 -19.59 12.26
C GLU A 92 -12.24 -20.39 11.90
N THR A 93 -11.05 -19.90 12.25
CA THR A 93 -9.74 -20.51 11.92
C THR A 93 -9.52 -20.75 10.43
N LEU A 94 -10.02 -19.86 9.58
CA LEU A 94 -9.81 -19.95 8.14
C LEU A 94 -8.36 -19.66 7.76
N MET A 95 -7.92 -20.26 6.64
CA MET A 95 -6.62 -19.93 6.07
C MET A 95 -6.59 -18.46 5.63
N LEU A 96 -5.50 -17.77 5.91
CA LEU A 96 -5.33 -16.33 5.62
C LEU A 96 -5.62 -16.00 4.14
N ARG A 97 -5.18 -16.84 3.19
CA ARG A 97 -5.45 -16.61 1.77
C ARG A 97 -6.95 -16.56 1.44
N THR A 98 -7.74 -17.49 1.97
CA THR A 98 -9.19 -17.52 1.78
C THR A 98 -9.82 -16.28 2.42
N ALA A 99 -9.44 -16.00 3.68
CA ALA A 99 -9.94 -14.84 4.42
C ALA A 99 -9.68 -13.51 3.68
N ILE A 100 -8.53 -13.36 3.01
CA ILE A 100 -8.22 -12.16 2.22
C ILE A 100 -9.12 -12.05 0.99
N LEU A 101 -9.32 -13.13 0.24
CA LEU A 101 -10.17 -13.09 -0.95
C LEU A 101 -11.61 -12.76 -0.59
N ASP A 102 -12.16 -13.42 0.42
CA ASP A 102 -13.50 -13.15 0.93
C ASP A 102 -13.62 -11.71 1.48
N GLY A 103 -12.56 -11.23 2.14
CA GLY A 103 -12.49 -9.88 2.67
C GLY A 103 -12.41 -8.80 1.58
N ILE A 104 -11.71 -9.02 0.48
CA ILE A 104 -11.66 -8.11 -0.67
C ILE A 104 -13.04 -8.08 -1.37
N ASP A 105 -13.69 -9.23 -1.52
CA ASP A 105 -15.05 -9.27 -2.08
C ASP A 105 -16.05 -8.54 -1.17
N ALA A 106 -15.94 -8.70 0.15
CA ALA A 106 -16.75 -7.95 1.11
C ALA A 106 -16.50 -6.44 1.01
N ALA A 107 -15.22 -6.02 0.87
CA ALA A 107 -14.85 -4.63 0.67
C ALA A 107 -15.48 -4.06 -0.62
N ASN A 108 -15.43 -4.81 -1.73
CA ASN A 108 -16.04 -4.41 -2.99
C ASN A 108 -17.55 -4.21 -2.84
N GLN A 109 -18.24 -5.15 -2.22
CA GLN A 109 -19.68 -5.05 -1.98
C GLN A 109 -20.05 -3.88 -1.07
N ALA A 110 -19.27 -3.61 -0.03
CA ALA A 110 -19.49 -2.50 0.89
C ALA A 110 -19.35 -1.14 0.19
N VAL A 111 -18.35 -0.97 -0.68
CA VAL A 111 -18.17 0.27 -1.45
C VAL A 111 -19.27 0.41 -2.52
N LEU A 112 -19.63 -0.65 -3.24
CA LEU A 112 -20.78 -0.64 -4.15
C LEU A 112 -22.09 -0.21 -3.47
N ALA A 113 -22.29 -0.65 -2.21
CA ALA A 113 -23.46 -0.29 -1.42
C ALA A 113 -23.54 1.19 -1.02
N LEU A 114 -22.45 1.97 -1.15
CA LEU A 114 -22.48 3.42 -0.96
C LEU A 114 -23.33 4.12 -2.04
N ALA A 115 -23.50 3.50 -3.20
CA ALA A 115 -24.37 3.91 -4.32
C ALA A 115 -24.17 5.38 -4.77
N ASN A 116 -22.96 5.92 -4.60
CA ASN A 116 -22.59 7.30 -4.93
C ASN A 116 -21.51 7.41 -6.01
N GLY A 117 -21.13 6.28 -6.63
CA GLY A 117 -20.10 6.22 -7.68
C GLY A 117 -18.66 6.35 -7.16
N SER A 118 -18.46 6.36 -5.83
CA SER A 118 -17.10 6.34 -5.27
C SER A 118 -16.44 4.97 -5.43
N ALA A 119 -15.12 4.98 -5.54
CA ALA A 119 -14.31 3.79 -5.69
C ALA A 119 -12.97 4.00 -4.96
N THR A 120 -12.20 2.94 -4.81
CA THR A 120 -10.86 3.02 -4.23
C THR A 120 -9.94 1.96 -4.83
N THR A 121 -8.65 2.24 -4.88
CA THR A 121 -7.65 1.18 -5.06
C THR A 121 -7.57 0.33 -3.79
N MET A 122 -6.97 -0.83 -3.86
CA MET A 122 -6.59 -1.60 -2.69
C MET A 122 -5.40 -2.50 -3.00
N THR A 123 -4.27 -2.20 -2.38
CA THR A 123 -3.08 -3.05 -2.41
C THR A 123 -2.93 -3.71 -1.05
N VAL A 124 -3.00 -5.05 -1.05
CA VAL A 124 -2.88 -5.86 0.17
C VAL A 124 -1.62 -6.71 0.09
N VAL A 125 -0.86 -6.71 1.18
CA VAL A 125 0.27 -7.62 1.38
C VAL A 125 0.03 -8.45 2.63
N THR A 126 0.04 -9.76 2.48
CA THR A 126 0.04 -10.68 3.61
C THR A 126 1.45 -11.17 3.89
N ILE A 127 1.82 -11.23 5.16
CA ILE A 127 3.09 -11.81 5.60
C ILE A 127 2.75 -12.83 6.69
N GLU A 128 2.92 -14.12 6.39
CA GLU A 128 2.72 -15.22 7.31
C GLU A 128 4.05 -15.93 7.51
N ALA A 129 4.56 -15.94 8.73
CA ALA A 129 5.94 -16.31 9.02
C ALA A 129 6.94 -15.54 8.12
N LEU A 130 7.51 -16.18 7.12
CA LEU A 130 8.44 -15.57 6.14
C LEU A 130 7.89 -15.56 4.71
N ILE A 131 6.65 -15.95 4.51
CA ILE A 131 6.01 -16.00 3.20
C ILE A 131 5.16 -14.74 3.02
N LEU A 132 5.43 -14.04 1.93
CA LEU A 132 4.68 -12.88 1.50
C LEU A 132 3.85 -13.20 0.27
N ARG A 133 2.64 -12.66 0.20
CA ARG A 133 1.77 -12.61 -0.99
C ARG A 133 1.24 -11.20 -1.18
N THR A 134 0.99 -10.82 -2.42
CA THR A 134 0.34 -9.56 -2.80
C THR A 134 -1.02 -9.82 -3.44
N TYR A 135 -1.95 -8.89 -3.22
CA TYR A 135 -3.26 -8.82 -3.86
C TYR A 135 -3.43 -7.38 -4.32
N GLN A 136 -3.60 -7.20 -5.62
CA GLN A 136 -3.57 -5.89 -6.26
C GLN A 136 -4.88 -5.54 -6.91
N ILE A 137 -5.43 -4.37 -6.58
CA ILE A 137 -6.57 -3.73 -7.22
C ILE A 137 -6.25 -2.24 -7.35
N GLY A 138 -6.08 -1.74 -8.55
CA GLY A 138 -5.72 -0.35 -8.81
C GLY A 138 -4.23 -0.15 -9.05
N ASP A 139 -3.73 1.05 -8.84
CA ASP A 139 -2.38 1.49 -9.16
C ASP A 139 -1.51 1.85 -7.94
N SER A 140 -2.07 1.78 -6.72
CA SER A 140 -1.22 1.71 -5.52
C SER A 140 -0.34 0.47 -5.58
N GLU A 141 0.93 0.55 -5.17
CA GLU A 141 1.90 -0.51 -5.45
C GLU A 141 2.48 -1.16 -4.18
N ALA A 142 2.87 -2.43 -4.32
CA ALA A 142 3.69 -3.13 -3.33
C ALA A 142 5.01 -3.62 -3.94
N MET A 143 6.09 -3.52 -3.16
CA MET A 143 7.43 -3.89 -3.60
C MET A 143 8.21 -4.61 -2.50
N VAL A 144 9.02 -5.60 -2.87
CA VAL A 144 9.99 -6.26 -1.96
C VAL A 144 11.41 -5.97 -2.43
N VAL A 145 12.17 -5.29 -1.60
CA VAL A 145 13.55 -4.85 -1.92
C VAL A 145 14.55 -5.52 -0.98
N GLY A 146 15.51 -6.20 -1.58
CA GLY A 146 16.64 -6.79 -0.86
C GLY A 146 17.75 -5.76 -0.55
N GLN A 147 18.61 -6.07 0.42
CA GLN A 147 19.68 -5.16 0.88
C GLN A 147 20.66 -4.67 -0.20
N ARG A 148 20.81 -5.41 -1.30
CA ARG A 148 21.66 -5.01 -2.44
C ARG A 148 20.93 -4.14 -3.46
N GLY A 149 19.70 -3.69 -3.16
CA GLY A 149 18.87 -2.92 -4.07
C GLY A 149 18.17 -3.76 -5.14
N ARG A 150 18.22 -5.09 -5.04
CA ARG A 150 17.47 -5.95 -5.95
C ARG A 150 15.99 -5.92 -5.59
N ILE A 151 15.15 -5.54 -6.53
CA ILE A 151 13.70 -5.73 -6.45
C ILE A 151 13.43 -7.22 -6.65
N LYS A 152 12.82 -7.85 -5.65
CA LYS A 152 12.45 -9.27 -5.68
C LYS A 152 11.05 -9.47 -6.26
N SER A 153 10.19 -8.51 -6.02
CA SER A 153 8.83 -8.43 -6.53
C SER A 153 8.38 -6.99 -6.53
N GLN A 154 7.52 -6.67 -7.48
CA GLN A 154 6.76 -5.44 -7.58
C GLN A 154 5.40 -5.81 -8.17
N THR A 155 4.32 -5.24 -7.66
CA THR A 155 2.99 -5.37 -8.26
C THR A 155 2.94 -4.51 -9.53
N MET A 156 2.03 -4.85 -10.42
CA MET A 156 1.77 -4.07 -11.63
C MET A 156 0.61 -3.12 -11.39
N ALA A 157 0.80 -1.84 -11.68
CA ALA A 157 -0.28 -0.86 -11.60
C ALA A 157 -1.37 -1.17 -12.65
N HIS A 158 -2.62 -1.20 -12.24
CA HIS A 158 -3.77 -1.38 -13.14
C HIS A 158 -4.10 -0.04 -13.81
N SER A 159 -3.25 0.38 -14.71
CA SER A 159 -3.35 1.60 -15.50
C SER A 159 -2.91 1.36 -16.94
N PRO A 160 -3.33 2.17 -17.92
CA PRO A 160 -2.84 2.07 -19.29
C PRO A 160 -1.30 2.13 -19.36
N THR A 161 -0.70 3.02 -18.57
CA THR A 161 0.76 3.15 -18.48
C THR A 161 1.41 1.94 -17.83
N GLY A 162 0.83 1.40 -16.75
CA GLY A 162 1.31 0.18 -16.09
C GLY A 162 1.30 -1.03 -17.03
N PHE A 163 0.22 -1.23 -17.78
CA PHE A 163 0.13 -2.29 -18.79
C PHE A 163 1.13 -2.10 -19.93
N ALA A 164 1.36 -0.84 -20.36
CA ALA A 164 2.35 -0.53 -21.40
C ALA A 164 3.79 -0.81 -20.94
N VAL A 165 4.09 -0.55 -19.67
CA VAL A 165 5.40 -0.87 -19.07
C VAL A 165 5.59 -2.38 -18.97
N GLU A 166 4.60 -3.13 -18.47
CA GLU A 166 4.68 -4.58 -18.36
C GLU A 166 4.84 -5.27 -19.73
N ALA A 167 4.13 -4.74 -20.74
CA ALA A 167 4.24 -5.22 -22.11
C ALA A 167 5.54 -4.79 -22.84
N GLY A 168 6.37 -3.95 -22.20
CA GLY A 168 7.63 -3.46 -22.78
C GLY A 168 7.45 -2.38 -23.86
N PHE A 169 6.26 -1.79 -24.00
CA PHE A 169 5.99 -0.67 -24.91
C PHE A 169 6.42 0.68 -24.35
N LEU A 170 6.52 0.80 -23.04
CA LEU A 170 6.92 2.00 -22.33
C LEU A 170 7.97 1.65 -21.28
N ASP A 171 8.99 2.48 -21.09
CA ASP A 171 9.87 2.33 -19.95
C ASP A 171 9.32 3.03 -18.71
N GLN A 172 9.73 2.57 -17.52
CA GLN A 172 9.23 3.09 -16.23
C GLN A 172 9.47 4.60 -16.07
N ARG A 173 10.54 5.13 -16.66
CA ARG A 173 10.84 6.56 -16.56
C ARG A 173 9.93 7.38 -17.46
N ALA A 174 9.65 6.90 -18.66
CA ALA A 174 8.73 7.53 -19.59
C ALA A 174 7.27 7.49 -19.06
N ALA A 175 6.89 6.40 -18.36
CA ALA A 175 5.57 6.28 -17.73
C ALA A 175 5.28 7.42 -16.75
N LEU A 176 6.26 7.85 -15.96
CA LEU A 176 6.12 8.96 -15.00
C LEU A 176 5.83 10.33 -15.64
N HIS A 177 6.02 10.47 -16.93
CA HIS A 177 5.76 11.69 -17.71
C HIS A 177 4.63 11.50 -18.72
N HIS A 178 3.97 10.34 -18.73
CA HIS A 178 2.89 10.06 -19.68
C HIS A 178 1.61 10.81 -19.30
N GLU A 179 0.86 11.28 -20.30
CA GLU A 179 -0.38 12.03 -20.06
C GLU A 179 -1.46 11.21 -19.37
N GLU A 180 -1.52 9.90 -19.65
CA GLU A 180 -2.50 8.96 -19.08
C GLU A 180 -2.06 8.30 -17.76
N ARG A 181 -0.97 8.76 -17.12
CA ARG A 181 -0.48 8.16 -15.86
C ARG A 181 -1.48 8.24 -14.71
N HIS A 182 -2.45 9.15 -14.78
CA HIS A 182 -3.51 9.35 -13.80
C HIS A 182 -4.73 8.43 -13.99
N LEU A 183 -4.75 7.64 -15.07
CA LEU A 183 -5.89 6.79 -15.38
C LEU A 183 -5.73 5.44 -14.68
N VAL A 184 -6.71 5.07 -13.90
CA VAL A 184 -6.80 3.75 -13.23
C VAL A 184 -7.91 2.93 -13.90
N SER A 185 -7.66 1.66 -14.14
CA SER A 185 -8.55 0.77 -14.91
C SER A 185 -9.25 -0.30 -14.07
N ASN A 186 -8.98 -0.36 -12.77
CA ASN A 186 -9.55 -1.38 -11.89
C ASN A 186 -9.68 -0.83 -10.45
N PHE A 187 -10.84 -0.96 -9.84
CA PHE A 187 -11.16 -0.40 -8.53
C PHE A 187 -12.01 -1.35 -7.68
N ILE A 188 -11.87 -1.24 -6.36
CA ILE A 188 -12.89 -1.63 -5.38
C ILE A 188 -14.09 -0.68 -5.53
N GLY A 189 -15.30 -1.23 -5.53
CA GLY A 189 -16.53 -0.48 -5.77
C GLY A 189 -17.02 -0.56 -7.21
N THR A 190 -16.51 -1.51 -8.01
CA THR A 190 -16.93 -1.77 -9.39
C THR A 190 -17.43 -3.21 -9.58
N ILE A 191 -18.32 -3.41 -10.55
CA ILE A 191 -18.93 -4.73 -10.83
C ILE A 191 -17.89 -5.69 -11.44
N ASP A 192 -16.97 -5.16 -12.23
CA ASP A 192 -15.93 -5.87 -12.97
C ASP A 192 -14.56 -5.87 -12.27
N MET A 193 -14.54 -5.58 -10.97
CA MET A 193 -13.35 -5.62 -10.15
C MET A 193 -12.60 -6.96 -10.30
N ARG A 194 -11.29 -6.88 -10.45
CA ARG A 194 -10.40 -8.04 -10.56
C ARG A 194 -9.29 -7.96 -9.53
N ILE A 195 -8.92 -9.10 -8.97
CA ILE A 195 -7.83 -9.22 -8.01
C ILE A 195 -6.63 -9.85 -8.73
N ASP A 196 -5.53 -9.12 -8.87
CA ASP A 196 -4.28 -9.69 -9.32
C ASP A 196 -3.52 -10.30 -8.14
N LEU A 197 -3.26 -11.60 -8.24
CA LEU A 197 -2.59 -12.38 -7.20
C LEU A 197 -1.11 -12.52 -7.51
N GLY A 198 -0.28 -12.01 -6.62
CA GLY A 198 1.16 -12.22 -6.71
C GLY A 198 1.58 -13.65 -6.29
N ALA A 199 2.72 -14.09 -6.82
CA ALA A 199 3.34 -15.33 -6.39
C ALA A 199 3.81 -15.27 -4.93
N GLU A 200 3.97 -16.41 -4.29
CA GLU A 200 4.60 -16.50 -2.98
C GLU A 200 6.07 -16.06 -3.02
N ILE A 201 6.43 -15.19 -2.11
CA ILE A 201 7.79 -14.70 -1.97
C ILE A 201 8.30 -15.03 -0.58
N LYS A 202 9.39 -15.76 -0.51
CA LYS A 202 10.10 -15.99 0.75
C LYS A 202 10.96 -14.77 1.08
N LEU A 203 10.61 -14.10 2.15
CA LEU A 203 11.39 -12.98 2.68
C LEU A 203 12.74 -13.48 3.22
N SER A 204 13.79 -12.74 2.91
CA SER A 204 15.11 -12.91 3.48
C SER A 204 15.34 -11.92 4.63
N PRO A 205 16.34 -12.17 5.50
CA PRO A 205 16.71 -11.21 6.54
C PRO A 205 16.92 -9.82 5.94
N ARG A 206 16.26 -8.83 6.56
CA ARG A 206 16.36 -7.42 6.19
C ARG A 206 15.83 -7.05 4.80
N ASP A 207 15.05 -7.91 4.14
CA ASP A 207 14.25 -7.45 3.02
C ASP A 207 13.28 -6.37 3.54
N THR A 208 13.12 -5.31 2.76
CA THR A 208 12.12 -4.27 3.04
C THR A 208 10.93 -4.51 2.14
N VAL A 209 9.76 -4.61 2.74
CA VAL A 209 8.47 -4.57 2.06
C VAL A 209 8.00 -3.12 2.08
N LEU A 210 7.58 -2.62 0.93
CA LEU A 210 7.02 -1.30 0.74
C LEU A 210 5.64 -1.46 0.14
N LEU A 211 4.64 -0.71 0.64
CA LEU A 211 3.38 -0.43 -0.02
C LEU A 211 3.25 1.09 -0.12
N ALA A 212 2.72 1.59 -1.21
CA ALA A 212 2.50 3.03 -1.38
C ALA A 212 1.33 3.32 -2.32
N SER A 213 0.65 4.46 -2.11
CA SER A 213 -0.22 5.09 -3.10
C SER A 213 0.61 5.72 -4.23
N ASP A 214 -0.05 6.11 -5.30
CA ASP A 214 0.58 6.77 -6.45
C ASP A 214 1.21 8.13 -6.08
N GLY A 215 0.78 8.77 -5.00
CA GLY A 215 1.45 9.94 -4.44
C GLY A 215 2.93 9.73 -4.12
N LEU A 216 3.39 8.48 -3.91
CA LEU A 216 4.81 8.16 -3.84
C LEU A 216 5.37 7.84 -5.21
N THR A 217 4.78 6.89 -5.92
CA THR A 217 5.33 6.29 -7.14
C THR A 217 5.32 7.23 -8.33
N ASP A 218 4.38 8.18 -8.37
CA ASP A 218 4.32 9.26 -9.36
C ASP A 218 5.29 10.42 -9.09
N ASN A 219 5.93 10.44 -7.92
CA ASN A 219 6.83 11.52 -7.52
C ASN A 219 8.29 11.08 -7.31
N ILE A 220 8.56 9.78 -7.19
CA ILE A 220 9.91 9.27 -6.95
C ILE A 220 10.21 8.13 -7.92
N HIS A 221 11.36 8.20 -8.59
CA HIS A 221 11.79 7.11 -9.45
C HIS A 221 12.06 5.84 -8.65
N ILE A 222 11.76 4.69 -9.23
CA ILE A 222 11.87 3.39 -8.58
C ILE A 222 13.29 3.08 -8.09
N HIS A 223 14.31 3.54 -8.81
CA HIS A 223 15.70 3.36 -8.40
C HIS A 223 16.05 4.19 -7.15
N GLU A 224 15.46 5.38 -6.97
CA GLU A 224 15.64 6.20 -5.78
C GLU A 224 14.93 5.56 -4.58
N ILE A 225 13.67 5.11 -4.76
CA ILE A 225 12.94 4.34 -3.73
C ILE A 225 13.82 3.17 -3.28
N THR A 226 14.32 2.38 -4.23
CA THR A 226 15.15 1.20 -3.97
C THR A 226 16.39 1.55 -3.16
N GLU A 227 17.12 2.61 -3.51
CA GLU A 227 18.31 3.05 -2.79
C GLU A 227 18.00 3.52 -1.37
N ILE A 228 16.87 4.18 -1.16
CA ILE A 228 16.44 4.66 0.15
C ILE A 228 16.06 3.48 1.07
N VAL A 229 15.25 2.53 0.58
CA VAL A 229 14.65 1.49 1.44
C VAL A 229 15.56 0.28 1.66
N ARG A 230 16.57 0.05 0.82
CA ARG A 230 17.37 -1.18 0.83
C ARG A 230 18.16 -1.41 2.12
N LYS A 231 18.48 -0.38 2.88
CA LYS A 231 19.27 -0.47 4.13
C LYS A 231 19.03 0.71 5.07
N GLY A 232 19.44 0.55 6.32
CA GLY A 232 19.30 1.59 7.35
C GLY A 232 17.98 1.48 8.12
N PRO A 233 17.71 2.35 9.08
CA PRO A 233 16.45 2.38 9.84
C PRO A 233 15.26 2.71 8.94
N LEU A 234 14.11 2.07 9.18
CA LEU A 234 12.88 2.34 8.44
C LEU A 234 12.40 3.79 8.63
N SER A 235 12.60 4.36 9.83
CA SER A 235 12.26 5.75 10.14
C SER A 235 12.98 6.75 9.23
N ARG A 236 14.28 6.55 9.01
CA ARG A 236 15.03 7.41 8.07
C ARG A 236 14.57 7.23 6.62
N ALA A 237 14.20 6.01 6.26
CA ALA A 237 13.75 5.73 4.90
C ALA A 237 12.40 6.40 4.61
N ILE A 238 11.44 6.31 5.53
CA ILE A 238 10.12 6.94 5.34
C ILE A 238 10.24 8.47 5.33
N ASP A 239 11.01 9.05 6.24
CA ASP A 239 11.25 10.51 6.28
C ASP A 239 11.92 11.02 5.00
N ALA A 240 12.89 10.27 4.47
CA ALA A 240 13.56 10.62 3.22
C ALA A 240 12.61 10.57 2.01
N MET A 241 11.78 9.51 1.90
CA MET A 241 10.83 9.36 0.80
C MET A 241 9.72 10.40 0.87
N THR A 242 9.05 10.53 2.01
CA THR A 242 7.94 11.48 2.17
C THR A 242 8.41 12.93 2.00
N GLY A 243 9.60 13.26 2.51
CA GLY A 243 10.21 14.57 2.29
C GLY A 243 10.60 14.82 0.84
N LEU A 244 11.08 13.81 0.10
CA LEU A 244 11.41 13.93 -1.32
C LEU A 244 10.14 14.09 -2.16
N ALA A 245 9.12 13.24 -1.95
CA ALA A 245 7.85 13.32 -2.66
C ALA A 245 7.20 14.71 -2.50
N LYS A 246 7.07 15.18 -1.27
CA LYS A 246 6.48 16.50 -0.97
C LYS A 246 7.24 17.66 -1.63
N ARG A 247 8.58 17.63 -1.61
CA ARG A 247 9.37 18.66 -2.32
C ARG A 247 9.10 18.65 -3.83
N ARG A 248 8.94 17.47 -4.44
CA ARG A 248 8.63 17.36 -5.87
C ARG A 248 7.21 17.80 -6.18
N MET A 249 6.26 17.50 -5.31
CA MET A 249 4.88 17.96 -5.43
C MET A 249 4.74 19.49 -5.39
N THR A 250 5.61 20.17 -4.62
CA THR A 250 5.56 21.64 -4.44
C THR A 250 6.47 22.42 -5.36
N SER A 251 7.41 21.76 -6.04
CA SER A 251 8.42 22.44 -6.87
C SER A 251 8.72 21.62 -8.10
N GLU A 252 8.11 22.01 -9.23
CA GLU A 252 8.43 21.41 -10.51
C GLU A 252 9.90 21.67 -10.86
N THR A 253 10.66 20.59 -11.01
CA THR A 253 12.04 20.65 -11.44
C THR A 253 12.15 19.90 -12.77
N LEU A 254 12.85 20.48 -13.74
CA LEU A 254 13.02 19.90 -15.05
C LEU A 254 13.55 18.44 -14.96
N HIS A 255 12.88 17.51 -15.62
CA HIS A 255 13.19 16.08 -15.65
C HIS A 255 12.98 15.32 -14.32
N GLN A 256 12.33 15.92 -13.32
CA GLN A 256 11.87 15.21 -12.12
C GLN A 256 10.37 14.96 -12.20
N PRO A 257 9.90 13.78 -11.76
CA PRO A 257 8.46 13.54 -11.69
C PRO A 257 7.83 14.44 -10.63
N SER A 258 6.68 15.02 -10.94
CA SER A 258 5.90 15.87 -10.05
C SER A 258 4.42 15.70 -10.33
N LYS A 259 3.67 15.25 -9.34
CA LYS A 259 2.21 15.14 -9.33
C LYS A 259 1.73 15.36 -7.90
N PRO A 260 1.16 16.53 -7.55
CA PRO A 260 0.55 16.73 -6.23
C PRO A 260 -0.58 15.71 -6.01
N ASP A 261 -0.43 14.89 -4.98
CA ASP A 261 -1.41 13.89 -4.60
C ASP A 261 -1.32 13.56 -3.11
N ASP A 262 -2.33 12.91 -2.56
CA ASP A 262 -2.28 12.32 -1.23
C ASP A 262 -1.15 11.28 -1.18
N LEU A 263 -0.52 11.14 -0.03
CA LEU A 263 0.70 10.35 0.09
C LEU A 263 0.58 9.34 1.22
N SER A 264 0.60 8.08 0.86
CA SER A 264 0.57 6.98 1.81
C SER A 264 1.67 5.96 1.56
N VAL A 265 2.37 5.57 2.63
CA VAL A 265 3.49 4.62 2.58
C VAL A 265 3.50 3.72 3.80
N ILE A 266 3.70 2.43 3.58
CA ILE A 266 4.07 1.46 4.61
C ILE A 266 5.46 0.91 4.29
N LEU A 267 6.34 0.87 5.28
CA LEU A 267 7.58 0.11 5.25
C LEU A 267 7.53 -0.97 6.33
N TYR A 268 7.87 -2.19 5.97
CA TYR A 268 7.90 -3.32 6.90
C TYR A 268 9.18 -4.15 6.73
N ARG A 269 9.72 -4.62 7.86
CA ARG A 269 10.78 -5.63 7.92
C ARG A 269 10.44 -6.71 8.92
N LYS A 270 10.40 -7.96 8.47
CA LYS A 270 10.22 -9.10 9.37
C LYS A 270 11.43 -9.24 10.29
N ALA A 271 11.18 -9.37 11.60
CA ALA A 271 12.24 -9.69 12.55
C ALA A 271 12.70 -11.14 12.36
N TYR A 272 14.01 -11.34 12.26
CA TYR A 272 14.59 -12.68 12.26
C TYR A 272 14.93 -13.06 13.69
N ARG A 273 14.19 -14.00 14.25
CA ARG A 273 14.67 -14.67 15.45
C ARG A 273 15.89 -15.52 15.05
N ASN A 274 17.09 -15.11 15.47
CA ASN A 274 18.22 -16.01 15.47
C ASN A 274 17.88 -17.15 16.42
N ILE A 275 17.45 -18.27 15.88
CA ILE A 275 17.42 -19.54 16.60
C ILE A 275 18.90 -19.95 16.71
N ARG A 276 19.63 -19.32 17.62
CA ARG A 276 20.84 -19.90 18.17
C ARG A 276 20.36 -20.75 19.33
N GLY A 277 20.17 -22.06 19.02
CA GLY A 277 20.11 -23.10 20.02
C GLY A 277 21.45 -23.24 20.75
#